data_97203701f47e1bce87b6de0276a15ccc
#
_entry.id   97203701f47e1bce87b6de0276a15ccc
#
_cell.length_a   1.000
_cell.length_b   1.000
_cell.length_c   1.000
_cell.angle_alpha   90.00
_cell.angle_beta   90.00
_cell.angle_gamma   90.00
#
_symmetry.space_group_name_H-M   'P 1'
#
loop_
_entity.id
_entity.type
_entity.pdbx_description
1 polymer ?
#
loop_
_entity_poly.entity_id
_entity_poly.type
_entity_poly.pdbx_seq_one_letter_code
_entity_poly.pdbx_strand_id
1 'polypeptide(L)'
;MITMRRLRLTAVAVITTVAMAACGDAGDGTSAAPSPTAKGPKVVAASTWEAGFARAAGATDITVIVPPGVQHASDYDPKPSDLAKVAEADVVLYAAFQGFAGKLKEAAGSGAKLIEVSLDNSPGTVKAEVSRLGGEFGTAEAARAWTAAFDIEYAALKEKVTGATRGTAPVIVSQAFVAWAADLAGARPAGVYGPQPPTAGQIAGLAAKKPRLVLDNSAMPGGDALANVGAERVVIDNFPGRELDLIAMYRSNADALAAALG
;
A
#
# COMPACT_ATOMS: atom_id res chain seq x y z
N MET A 1 5.11 46.20 -56.23
CA MET A 1 4.04 46.97 -56.91
C MET A 1 2.76 46.80 -56.13
N ILE A 2 2.30 47.93 -55.52
CA ILE A 2 0.89 48.33 -55.37
C ILE A 2 0.07 47.49 -54.40
N THR A 3 -0.68 48.00 -53.41
CA THR A 3 -0.80 49.28 -52.69
C THR A 3 -1.66 49.04 -51.45
N MET A 4 -1.37 49.82 -50.44
CA MET A 4 -2.16 50.04 -49.19
C MET A 4 -3.67 50.25 -49.44
N ARG A 5 -4.49 49.84 -48.49
CA ARG A 5 -5.56 50.75 -47.98
C ARG A 5 -5.97 50.43 -46.55
N ARG A 6 -5.63 51.39 -45.70
CA ARG A 6 -6.17 51.55 -44.36
C ARG A 6 -7.62 52.09 -44.46
N LEU A 7 -8.49 51.60 -43.61
CA LEU A 7 -9.70 52.35 -43.27
C LEU A 7 -9.95 52.28 -41.74
N ARG A 8 -9.79 53.43 -41.13
CA ARG A 8 -10.24 53.72 -39.77
C ARG A 8 -11.71 54.17 -39.89
N LEU A 9 -12.56 53.71 -38.95
CA LEU A 9 -13.71 54.52 -38.54
C LEU A 9 -14.05 54.27 -37.07
N THR A 10 -14.26 55.38 -36.42
CA THR A 10 -14.47 55.74 -35.05
C THR A 10 -15.88 55.41 -34.53
N ALA A 11 -15.92 55.08 -33.26
CA ALA A 11 -16.83 55.51 -32.18
C ALA A 11 -18.34 55.64 -32.44
N VAL A 12 -19.13 55.10 -31.51
CA VAL A 12 -20.13 55.86 -30.75
C VAL A 12 -20.55 55.06 -29.52
N ALA A 13 -20.44 55.66 -28.34
CA ALA A 13 -20.98 55.22 -27.06
C ALA A 13 -22.46 55.58 -27.00
N VAL A 14 -23.28 54.66 -26.53
CA VAL A 14 -24.61 55.01 -26.01
C VAL A 14 -24.81 54.30 -24.67
N ILE A 15 -24.80 55.10 -23.63
CA ILE A 15 -25.22 54.77 -22.26
C ILE A 15 -26.74 54.86 -22.24
N THR A 16 -27.42 53.80 -21.87
CA THR A 16 -28.82 53.84 -21.44
C THR A 16 -28.99 53.05 -20.16
N THR A 17 -29.07 53.78 -19.07
CA THR A 17 -29.55 53.33 -17.76
C THR A 17 -31.06 53.12 -17.82
N VAL A 18 -31.52 51.90 -17.53
CA VAL A 18 -32.92 51.65 -17.16
C VAL A 18 -32.89 50.88 -15.83
N ALA A 19 -33.27 51.57 -14.78
CA ALA A 19 -33.63 50.96 -13.50
C ALA A 19 -35.07 50.46 -13.62
N MET A 20 -35.31 49.18 -13.37
CA MET A 20 -36.60 48.65 -13.00
C MET A 20 -36.45 47.67 -11.85
N ALA A 21 -36.96 48.05 -10.71
CA ALA A 21 -37.22 47.22 -9.57
C ALA A 21 -38.34 46.23 -9.91
N ALA A 22 -38.08 44.94 -9.70
CA ALA A 22 -39.10 43.90 -9.55
C ALA A 22 -38.67 42.97 -8.42
N CYS A 23 -39.43 43.01 -7.33
CA CYS A 23 -39.41 42.00 -6.27
C CYS A 23 -39.86 40.64 -6.85
N GLY A 24 -39.13 39.59 -6.55
CA GLY A 24 -39.52 38.23 -6.91
C GLY A 24 -38.54 37.24 -6.33
N ASP A 25 -38.92 36.62 -5.23
CA ASP A 25 -38.63 35.31 -4.71
C ASP A 25 -37.15 34.94 -4.42
N ALA A 26 -36.91 34.79 -3.13
CA ALA A 26 -35.66 34.31 -2.55
C ALA A 26 -35.46 32.82 -2.86
N GLY A 27 -34.72 32.51 -3.91
CA GLY A 27 -34.04 31.25 -4.07
C GLY A 27 -32.76 31.30 -3.25
N ASP A 28 -32.77 30.70 -2.08
CA ASP A 28 -31.66 30.59 -1.16
C ASP A 28 -30.58 29.68 -1.81
N GLY A 29 -29.78 30.28 -2.67
CA GLY A 29 -28.56 29.68 -3.21
C GLY A 29 -27.50 29.67 -2.13
N THR A 30 -27.65 28.80 -1.14
CA THR A 30 -26.61 28.51 -0.16
C THR A 30 -25.43 27.90 -0.94
N SER A 31 -24.49 28.76 -1.31
CA SER A 31 -23.15 28.34 -1.70
C SER A 31 -22.59 27.57 -0.49
N ALA A 32 -22.67 26.24 -0.53
CA ALA A 32 -22.09 25.41 0.47
C ALA A 32 -20.60 25.73 0.49
N ALA A 33 -20.16 26.40 1.55
CA ALA A 33 -18.74 26.49 1.86
C ALA A 33 -18.16 25.06 1.80
N PRO A 34 -16.94 24.86 1.26
CA PRO A 34 -16.34 23.53 1.27
C PRO A 34 -16.36 23.04 2.72
N SER A 35 -17.07 21.93 2.95
CA SER A 35 -17.09 21.27 4.24
C SER A 35 -15.62 21.04 4.64
N PRO A 36 -15.23 21.33 5.89
CA PRO A 36 -13.89 21.02 6.34
C PRO A 36 -13.64 19.55 6.02
N THR A 37 -12.54 19.26 5.31
CA THR A 37 -12.08 17.91 5.02
C THR A 37 -12.19 17.11 6.30
N ALA A 38 -13.12 16.17 6.36
CA ALA A 38 -13.39 15.40 7.55
C ALA A 38 -12.06 14.78 7.98
N LYS A 39 -11.62 15.11 9.19
CA LYS A 39 -10.44 14.47 9.77
C LYS A 39 -10.74 12.98 9.78
N GLY A 40 -9.93 12.18 9.09
CA GLY A 40 -10.14 10.75 9.03
C GLY A 40 -10.18 10.12 10.44
N PRO A 41 -10.61 8.85 10.56
CA PRO A 41 -10.75 8.20 11.86
C PRO A 41 -9.40 8.07 12.58
N LYS A 42 -9.44 7.99 13.92
CA LYS A 42 -8.31 7.56 14.74
C LYS A 42 -8.16 6.05 14.57
N VAL A 43 -7.12 5.64 13.85
CA VAL A 43 -6.87 4.24 13.51
C VAL A 43 -5.82 3.66 14.46
N VAL A 44 -6.12 2.52 15.07
CA VAL A 44 -5.13 1.68 15.73
C VAL A 44 -4.90 0.45 14.85
N ALA A 45 -3.66 0.24 14.42
CA ALA A 45 -3.24 -0.86 13.59
C ALA A 45 -2.39 -1.86 14.39
N ALA A 46 -2.64 -3.14 14.20
CA ALA A 46 -1.93 -4.19 14.93
C ALA A 46 -0.42 -4.18 14.63
N SER A 47 -0.01 -3.97 13.38
CA SER A 47 1.39 -3.85 12.98
C SER A 47 1.60 -2.74 11.94
N THR A 48 2.85 -2.51 11.53
CA THR A 48 3.16 -1.56 10.46
C THR A 48 2.56 -1.99 9.11
N TRP A 49 2.22 -3.25 8.94
CA TRP A 49 1.62 -3.75 7.69
C TRP A 49 0.19 -3.20 7.54
N GLU A 50 -0.69 -3.42 8.53
CA GLU A 50 -2.04 -2.83 8.55
C GLU A 50 -1.98 -1.30 8.53
N ALA A 51 -1.01 -0.72 9.23
CA ALA A 51 -0.82 0.73 9.26
C ALA A 51 -0.44 1.30 7.89
N GLY A 52 0.36 0.59 7.11
CA GLY A 52 0.70 0.96 5.73
C GLY A 52 -0.54 1.00 4.82
N PHE A 53 -1.42 0.01 4.95
CA PHE A 53 -2.70 0.01 4.24
C PHE A 53 -3.60 1.17 4.68
N ALA A 54 -3.67 1.45 5.99
CA ALA A 54 -4.44 2.58 6.51
C ALA A 54 -3.92 3.92 5.96
N ARG A 55 -2.59 4.12 5.95
CA ARG A 55 -1.97 5.32 5.39
C ARG A 55 -2.26 5.47 3.90
N ALA A 56 -2.10 4.40 3.13
CA ALA A 56 -2.41 4.37 1.70
C ALA A 56 -3.89 4.67 1.44
N ALA A 57 -4.79 4.24 2.32
CA ALA A 57 -6.21 4.54 2.26
C ALA A 57 -6.58 5.98 2.69
N GLY A 58 -5.61 6.79 3.14
CA GLY A 58 -5.79 8.19 3.49
C GLY A 58 -5.98 8.48 4.98
N ALA A 59 -5.76 7.50 5.86
CA ALA A 59 -5.72 7.75 7.31
C ALA A 59 -4.46 8.55 7.69
N THR A 60 -4.63 9.55 8.58
CA THR A 60 -3.53 10.42 9.05
C THR A 60 -3.24 10.28 10.53
N ASP A 61 -4.20 9.82 11.33
CA ASP A 61 -4.06 9.57 12.76
C ASP A 61 -3.96 8.05 12.97
N ILE A 62 -2.73 7.54 12.96
CA ILE A 62 -2.45 6.10 13.00
C ILE A 62 -1.53 5.78 14.17
N THR A 63 -1.98 4.87 15.01
CA THR A 63 -1.18 4.29 16.10
C THR A 63 -0.89 2.83 15.79
N VAL A 64 0.36 2.40 15.91
CA VAL A 64 0.79 1.00 15.70
C VAL A 64 1.01 0.34 17.05
N ILE A 65 0.50 -0.88 17.22
CA ILE A 65 0.64 -1.66 18.48
C ILE A 65 1.98 -2.38 18.52
N VAL A 66 2.28 -3.20 17.52
CA VAL A 66 3.57 -3.91 17.46
C VAL A 66 4.66 -2.94 16.99
N PRO A 67 5.69 -2.65 17.81
CA PRO A 67 6.75 -1.75 17.41
C PRO A 67 7.48 -2.23 16.13
N PRO A 68 7.92 -1.32 15.25
CA PRO A 68 8.73 -1.68 14.09
C PRO A 68 10.00 -2.44 14.50
N GLY A 69 10.33 -3.50 13.76
CA GLY A 69 11.53 -4.31 14.00
C GLY A 69 11.33 -5.47 14.99
N VAL A 70 10.12 -5.67 15.50
CA VAL A 70 9.79 -6.90 16.25
C VAL A 70 9.71 -8.04 15.24
N GLN A 71 10.61 -9.01 15.40
CA GLN A 71 10.50 -10.28 14.67
C GLN A 71 9.29 -11.06 15.18
N HIS A 72 8.63 -11.82 14.31
CA HIS A 72 7.41 -12.55 14.65
C HIS A 72 6.32 -11.65 15.27
N ALA A 73 6.00 -10.57 14.58
CA ALA A 73 4.97 -9.61 15.01
C ALA A 73 3.64 -10.27 15.39
N SER A 74 3.32 -11.44 14.82
CA SER A 74 2.14 -12.25 15.16
C SER A 74 2.12 -12.78 16.60
N ASP A 75 3.29 -12.90 17.23
CA ASP A 75 3.47 -13.48 18.58
C ASP A 75 3.61 -12.40 19.65
N TYR A 76 3.48 -11.12 19.27
CA TYR A 76 3.57 -10.01 20.20
C TYR A 76 2.49 -10.11 21.30
N ASP A 77 2.86 -9.78 22.53
CA ASP A 77 1.92 -9.67 23.65
C ASP A 77 1.64 -8.19 23.95
N PRO A 78 0.45 -7.65 23.59
CA PRO A 78 0.11 -6.25 23.83
C PRO A 78 0.13 -5.91 25.31
N LYS A 79 0.78 -4.80 25.64
CA LYS A 79 0.84 -4.26 27.01
C LYS A 79 -0.47 -3.58 27.38
N PRO A 80 -0.78 -3.38 28.66
CA PRO A 80 -1.96 -2.61 29.08
C PRO A 80 -2.06 -1.22 28.45
N SER A 81 -0.91 -0.55 28.23
CA SER A 81 -0.85 0.75 27.53
C SER A 81 -1.23 0.67 26.05
N ASP A 82 -1.01 -0.47 25.40
CA ASP A 82 -1.41 -0.69 24.01
C ASP A 82 -2.92 -0.93 23.94
N LEU A 83 -3.46 -1.72 24.87
CA LEU A 83 -4.90 -1.97 24.97
C LEU A 83 -5.69 -0.69 25.30
N ALA A 84 -5.11 0.21 26.10
CA ALA A 84 -5.71 1.52 26.37
C ALA A 84 -5.84 2.36 25.07
N LYS A 85 -4.84 2.32 24.17
CA LYS A 85 -4.92 3.00 22.86
C LYS A 85 -6.02 2.40 21.99
N VAL A 86 -6.18 1.07 22.03
CA VAL A 86 -7.24 0.35 21.29
C VAL A 86 -8.61 0.80 21.78
N ALA A 87 -8.82 0.96 23.08
CA ALA A 87 -10.09 1.40 23.65
C ALA A 87 -10.50 2.82 23.25
N GLU A 88 -9.53 3.66 22.84
CA GLU A 88 -9.76 5.04 22.38
C GLU A 88 -9.85 5.20 20.87
N ALA A 89 -9.76 4.11 20.11
CA ALA A 89 -9.76 4.14 18.65
C ALA A 89 -11.16 4.28 18.06
N ASP A 90 -11.29 4.93 16.91
CA ASP A 90 -12.49 4.85 16.07
C ASP A 90 -12.49 3.54 15.26
N VAL A 91 -11.30 3.11 14.81
CA VAL A 91 -11.10 1.92 13.99
C VAL A 91 -9.90 1.14 14.49
N VAL A 92 -10.04 -0.18 14.57
CA VAL A 92 -8.95 -1.11 14.86
C VAL A 92 -8.74 -2.04 13.69
N LEU A 93 -7.52 -2.03 13.12
CA LEU A 93 -7.10 -2.91 12.04
C LEU A 93 -6.27 -4.06 12.59
N TYR A 94 -6.61 -5.27 12.19
CA TYR A 94 -5.93 -6.49 12.61
C TYR A 94 -5.97 -7.55 11.51
N ALA A 95 -5.12 -8.58 11.61
CA ALA A 95 -5.21 -9.79 10.81
C ALA A 95 -5.57 -11.00 11.68
N ALA A 96 -6.40 -11.90 11.16
CA ALA A 96 -6.94 -13.03 11.92
C ALA A 96 -5.86 -13.99 12.47
N PHE A 97 -4.71 -14.09 11.79
CA PHE A 97 -3.63 -14.99 12.18
C PHE A 97 -2.76 -14.44 13.33
N GLN A 98 -2.94 -13.18 13.74
CA GLN A 98 -2.21 -12.59 14.86
C GLN A 98 -2.73 -13.16 16.18
N GLY A 99 -1.85 -13.80 16.97
CA GLY A 99 -2.23 -14.49 18.21
C GLY A 99 -2.91 -13.59 19.24
N PHE A 100 -2.64 -12.28 19.18
CA PHE A 100 -3.22 -11.27 20.07
C PHE A 100 -4.49 -10.59 19.51
N ALA A 101 -4.97 -10.95 18.32
CA ALA A 101 -6.17 -10.34 17.74
C ALA A 101 -7.40 -10.39 18.68
N GLY A 102 -7.54 -11.46 19.45
CA GLY A 102 -8.58 -11.58 20.47
C GLY A 102 -8.51 -10.49 21.54
N LYS A 103 -7.30 -10.16 22.03
CA LYS A 103 -7.08 -9.10 23.02
C LYS A 103 -7.43 -7.72 22.46
N LEU A 104 -7.12 -7.46 21.19
CA LEU A 104 -7.49 -6.20 20.54
C LEU A 104 -9.01 -6.07 20.40
N LYS A 105 -9.70 -7.14 20.01
CA LYS A 105 -11.16 -7.16 19.90
C LYS A 105 -11.84 -6.92 21.25
N GLU A 106 -11.33 -7.54 22.32
CA GLU A 106 -11.84 -7.35 23.66
C GLU A 106 -11.62 -5.91 24.15
N ALA A 107 -10.43 -5.36 23.94
CA ALA A 107 -10.11 -3.99 24.33
C ALA A 107 -10.89 -2.92 23.57
N ALA A 108 -11.19 -3.16 22.30
CA ALA A 108 -12.02 -2.28 21.47
C ALA A 108 -13.47 -2.20 21.96
N GLY A 109 -13.98 -3.26 22.56
CA GLY A 109 -15.36 -3.33 23.05
C GLY A 109 -16.38 -3.04 21.93
N SER A 110 -17.36 -2.20 22.24
CA SER A 110 -18.36 -1.72 21.29
C SER A 110 -18.03 -0.32 20.73
N GLY A 111 -16.93 0.31 21.17
CA GLY A 111 -16.58 1.69 20.83
C GLY A 111 -15.91 1.83 19.48
N ALA A 112 -15.04 0.90 19.12
CA ALA A 112 -14.28 0.95 17.88
C ALA A 112 -14.83 0.00 16.82
N LYS A 113 -14.74 0.41 15.55
CA LYS A 113 -15.02 -0.48 14.42
C LYS A 113 -13.83 -1.42 14.21
N LEU A 114 -14.09 -2.72 14.31
CA LEU A 114 -13.09 -3.76 14.05
C LEU A 114 -13.06 -4.12 12.57
N ILE A 115 -11.91 -4.00 11.93
CA ILE A 115 -11.72 -4.32 10.52
C ILE A 115 -10.57 -5.30 10.38
N GLU A 116 -10.90 -6.49 9.88
CA GLU A 116 -9.89 -7.47 9.46
C GLU A 116 -9.31 -7.07 8.11
N VAL A 117 -7.97 -7.10 7.99
CA VAL A 117 -7.22 -6.74 6.79
C VAL A 117 -6.59 -8.00 6.20
N SER A 118 -6.73 -8.17 4.89
CA SER A 118 -6.02 -9.20 4.15
C SER A 118 -4.57 -8.75 3.90
N LEU A 119 -3.63 -9.35 4.61
CA LEU A 119 -2.21 -9.03 4.53
C LEU A 119 -1.55 -9.86 3.42
N ASP A 120 -1.74 -9.42 2.19
CA ASP A 120 -1.08 -9.94 1.00
C ASP A 120 -0.59 -8.76 0.16
N ASN A 121 0.71 -8.70 -0.11
CA ASN A 121 1.32 -7.64 -0.90
C ASN A 121 1.28 -7.91 -2.42
N SER A 122 0.42 -8.81 -2.92
CA SER A 122 0.14 -8.85 -4.35
C SER A 122 -0.55 -7.55 -4.79
N PRO A 123 -0.18 -6.96 -5.93
CA PRO A 123 -0.70 -5.65 -6.34
C PRO A 123 -2.22 -5.56 -6.39
N GLY A 124 -2.88 -6.65 -6.78
CA GLY A 124 -4.35 -6.73 -6.83
C GLY A 124 -4.97 -6.61 -5.44
N THR A 125 -4.47 -7.40 -4.47
CA THR A 125 -4.95 -7.38 -3.08
C THR A 125 -4.69 -6.03 -2.42
N VAL A 126 -3.49 -5.47 -2.58
CA VAL A 126 -3.14 -4.16 -2.02
C VAL A 126 -4.11 -3.08 -2.48
N LYS A 127 -4.38 -3.00 -3.80
CA LYS A 127 -5.32 -2.00 -4.33
C LYS A 127 -6.76 -2.22 -3.85
N ALA A 128 -7.20 -3.47 -3.78
CA ALA A 128 -8.53 -3.80 -3.30
C ALA A 128 -8.69 -3.41 -1.82
N GLU A 129 -7.71 -3.76 -0.96
CA GLU A 129 -7.75 -3.42 0.47
C GLU A 129 -7.66 -1.91 0.70
N VAL A 130 -6.77 -1.20 0.01
CA VAL A 130 -6.66 0.27 0.11
C VAL A 130 -7.97 0.93 -0.31
N SER A 131 -8.60 0.49 -1.41
CA SER A 131 -9.88 1.03 -1.86
C SER A 131 -11.00 0.76 -0.87
N ARG A 132 -11.05 -0.46 -0.31
CA ARG A 132 -12.04 -0.86 0.71
C ARG A 132 -11.89 -0.03 1.97
N LEU A 133 -10.67 0.09 2.49
CA LEU A 133 -10.38 0.91 3.68
C LEU A 133 -10.68 2.39 3.44
N GLY A 134 -10.39 2.92 2.25
CA GLY A 134 -10.75 4.30 1.90
C GLY A 134 -12.26 4.55 1.96
N GLY A 135 -13.08 3.56 1.58
CA GLY A 135 -14.53 3.60 1.76
C GLY A 135 -14.94 3.58 3.25
N GLU A 136 -14.30 2.71 4.05
CA GLU A 136 -14.55 2.58 5.48
C GLU A 136 -14.19 3.82 6.29
N PHE A 137 -13.16 4.55 5.86
CA PHE A 137 -12.64 5.76 6.51
C PHE A 137 -13.29 7.05 6.02
N GLY A 138 -14.11 6.98 4.94
CA GLY A 138 -14.62 8.18 4.26
C GLY A 138 -13.55 8.94 3.46
N THR A 139 -12.43 8.29 3.12
CA THR A 139 -11.27 8.84 2.41
C THR A 139 -11.10 8.25 1.00
N ALA A 140 -12.19 7.84 0.37
CA ALA A 140 -12.19 7.13 -0.91
C ALA A 140 -11.45 7.88 -2.04
N GLU A 141 -11.42 9.21 -2.02
CA GLU A 141 -10.68 10.01 -3.00
C GLU A 141 -9.16 9.84 -2.81
N ALA A 142 -8.68 9.92 -1.57
CA ALA A 142 -7.27 9.70 -1.25
C ALA A 142 -6.84 8.26 -1.63
N ALA A 143 -7.67 7.26 -1.33
CA ALA A 143 -7.41 5.88 -1.72
C ALA A 143 -7.32 5.70 -3.25
N ARG A 144 -8.20 6.35 -4.02
CA ARG A 144 -8.15 6.34 -5.50
C ARG A 144 -6.88 7.01 -6.03
N ALA A 145 -6.52 8.17 -5.47
CA ALA A 145 -5.28 8.86 -5.86
C ALA A 145 -4.04 8.00 -5.59
N TRP A 146 -4.00 7.36 -4.40
CA TRP A 146 -2.92 6.48 -4.04
C TRP A 146 -2.83 5.24 -4.96
N THR A 147 -3.96 4.57 -5.26
CA THR A 147 -3.96 3.39 -6.13
C THR A 147 -3.53 3.73 -7.55
N ALA A 148 -3.89 4.90 -8.08
CA ALA A 148 -3.43 5.37 -9.39
C ALA A 148 -1.90 5.61 -9.39
N ALA A 149 -1.37 6.24 -8.34
CA ALA A 149 0.07 6.45 -8.18
C ALA A 149 0.82 5.11 -8.03
N PHE A 150 0.25 4.17 -7.27
CA PHE A 150 0.79 2.83 -7.10
C PHE A 150 0.88 2.06 -8.42
N ASP A 151 -0.15 2.12 -9.28
CA ASP A 151 -0.13 1.45 -10.58
C ASP A 151 1.00 1.95 -11.47
N ILE A 152 1.23 3.26 -11.52
CA ILE A 152 2.33 3.87 -12.28
C ILE A 152 3.67 3.41 -11.74
N GLU A 153 3.85 3.50 -10.43
CA GLU A 153 5.09 3.13 -9.76
C GLU A 153 5.40 1.64 -9.90
N TYR A 154 4.41 0.78 -9.65
CA TYR A 154 4.58 -0.67 -9.78
C TYR A 154 4.97 -1.08 -11.19
N ALA A 155 4.38 -0.46 -12.21
CA ALA A 155 4.75 -0.71 -13.61
C ALA A 155 6.22 -0.32 -13.89
N ALA A 156 6.66 0.83 -13.39
CA ALA A 156 8.05 1.28 -13.53
C ALA A 156 9.04 0.35 -12.80
N LEU A 157 8.68 -0.10 -11.58
CA LEU A 157 9.49 -1.04 -10.82
C LEU A 157 9.60 -2.39 -11.52
N LYS A 158 8.49 -2.88 -12.08
CA LYS A 158 8.46 -4.13 -12.86
C LYS A 158 9.31 -4.01 -14.12
N GLU A 159 9.25 -2.90 -14.84
CA GLU A 159 10.10 -2.63 -15.99
C GLU A 159 11.59 -2.61 -15.61
N LYS A 160 11.93 -1.94 -14.51
CA LYS A 160 13.30 -1.92 -13.96
C LYS A 160 13.83 -3.33 -13.69
N VAL A 161 13.06 -4.15 -12.97
CA VAL A 161 13.49 -5.51 -12.58
C VAL A 161 13.54 -6.44 -13.78
N THR A 162 12.53 -6.40 -14.67
CA THR A 162 12.54 -7.22 -15.90
C THR A 162 13.65 -6.80 -16.86
N GLY A 163 14.01 -5.52 -16.95
CA GLY A 163 15.16 -5.03 -17.70
C GLY A 163 16.48 -5.69 -17.24
N ALA A 164 16.64 -5.91 -15.93
CA ALA A 164 17.81 -6.58 -15.36
C ALA A 164 17.86 -8.10 -15.69
N THR A 165 16.75 -8.73 -16.10
CA THR A 165 16.73 -10.16 -16.45
C THR A 165 17.38 -10.47 -17.80
N ARG A 166 17.74 -9.46 -18.59
CA ARG A 166 18.30 -9.59 -19.95
C ARG A 166 17.43 -10.44 -20.87
N GLY A 167 16.11 -10.29 -20.76
CA GLY A 167 15.12 -10.92 -21.63
C GLY A 167 14.72 -12.36 -21.25
N THR A 168 15.27 -12.93 -20.18
CA THR A 168 14.90 -14.28 -19.72
C THR A 168 14.38 -14.22 -18.29
N ALA A 169 13.12 -14.57 -18.07
CA ALA A 169 12.54 -14.63 -16.74
C ALA A 169 13.32 -15.63 -15.87
N PRO A 170 13.75 -15.24 -14.65
CA PRO A 170 14.55 -16.10 -13.81
C PRO A 170 13.71 -17.25 -13.21
N VAL A 171 14.33 -18.41 -12.99
CA VAL A 171 13.73 -19.44 -12.14
C VAL A 171 13.85 -18.98 -10.68
N ILE A 172 12.71 -18.82 -10.01
CA ILE A 172 12.62 -18.32 -8.65
C ILE A 172 12.01 -19.39 -7.75
N VAL A 173 12.60 -19.62 -6.58
CA VAL A 173 11.92 -20.25 -5.44
C VAL A 173 11.69 -19.18 -4.37
N SER A 174 10.63 -19.32 -3.59
CA SER A 174 10.22 -18.24 -2.69
C SER A 174 9.69 -18.77 -1.36
N GLN A 175 9.95 -18.02 -0.30
CA GLN A 175 9.17 -18.16 0.92
C GLN A 175 7.72 -17.76 0.63
N ALA A 176 6.75 -18.44 1.23
CA ALA A 176 5.33 -18.34 0.90
C ALA A 176 4.78 -16.90 0.94
N PHE A 177 5.12 -16.13 1.98
CA PHE A 177 4.56 -14.79 2.19
C PHE A 177 5.20 -13.70 1.31
N VAL A 178 6.29 -14.00 0.62
CA VAL A 178 6.97 -13.06 -0.30
C VAL A 178 6.89 -13.51 -1.76
N ALA A 179 6.10 -14.53 -2.05
CA ALA A 179 5.92 -15.08 -3.39
C ALA A 179 5.41 -14.04 -4.41
N TRP A 180 4.67 -13.04 -3.95
CA TRP A 180 4.19 -11.92 -4.76
C TRP A 180 5.32 -11.14 -5.46
N ALA A 181 6.51 -11.06 -4.84
CA ALA A 181 7.62 -10.27 -5.37
C ALA A 181 8.23 -10.88 -6.65
N ALA A 182 7.99 -12.16 -6.95
CA ALA A 182 8.42 -12.78 -8.19
C ALA A 182 7.78 -12.12 -9.43
N ASP A 183 6.59 -11.53 -9.29
CA ASP A 183 5.93 -10.80 -10.38
C ASP A 183 6.73 -9.57 -10.83
N LEU A 184 7.47 -8.91 -9.94
CA LEU A 184 8.37 -7.82 -10.30
C LEU A 184 9.44 -8.25 -11.30
N ALA A 185 9.90 -9.51 -11.24
CA ALA A 185 10.86 -10.08 -12.19
C ALA A 185 10.18 -10.71 -13.43
N GLY A 186 8.88 -10.51 -13.62
CA GLY A 186 8.11 -11.13 -14.70
C GLY A 186 8.01 -12.66 -14.57
N ALA A 187 8.16 -13.19 -13.38
CA ALA A 187 8.18 -14.62 -13.11
C ALA A 187 7.08 -15.04 -12.12
N ARG A 188 6.88 -16.37 -12.03
CA ARG A 188 6.14 -17.00 -10.95
C ARG A 188 7.07 -17.95 -10.22
N PRO A 189 6.92 -18.13 -8.89
CA PRO A 189 7.75 -19.08 -8.18
C PRO A 189 7.62 -20.50 -8.77
N ALA A 190 8.75 -21.11 -9.10
CA ALA A 190 8.81 -22.51 -9.52
C ALA A 190 8.60 -23.46 -8.35
N GLY A 191 8.74 -22.96 -7.13
CA GLY A 191 8.46 -23.65 -5.89
C GLY A 191 8.42 -22.71 -4.71
N VAL A 192 7.72 -23.13 -3.66
CA VAL A 192 7.47 -22.32 -2.45
C VAL A 192 7.84 -23.13 -1.22
N TYR A 193 8.36 -22.47 -0.18
CA TYR A 193 8.63 -23.04 1.14
C TYR A 193 8.04 -22.15 2.25
N GLY A 194 8.02 -22.67 3.47
CA GLY A 194 7.52 -21.94 4.64
C GLY A 194 6.01 -22.16 4.90
N PRO A 195 5.48 -21.55 5.96
CA PRO A 195 6.16 -20.61 6.88
C PRO A 195 7.22 -21.23 7.77
N GLN A 196 7.19 -22.56 7.97
CA GLN A 196 8.22 -23.28 8.74
C GLN A 196 9.53 -23.39 7.93
N PRO A 197 10.70 -23.48 8.58
CA PRO A 197 11.96 -23.76 7.91
C PRO A 197 11.84 -25.00 7.00
N PRO A 198 12.40 -24.99 5.79
CA PRO A 198 12.24 -26.10 4.86
C PRO A 198 13.00 -27.35 5.35
N THR A 199 12.40 -28.51 5.22
CA THR A 199 13.04 -29.80 5.49
C THR A 199 14.12 -30.13 4.43
N ALA A 200 15.02 -31.04 4.73
CA ALA A 200 16.06 -31.47 3.78
C ALA A 200 15.46 -31.96 2.45
N GLY A 201 14.33 -32.68 2.48
CA GLY A 201 13.62 -33.13 1.28
C GLY A 201 13.04 -32.01 0.46
N GLN A 202 12.47 -30.97 1.10
CA GLN A 202 11.99 -29.77 0.44
C GLN A 202 13.14 -28.98 -0.19
N ILE A 203 14.27 -28.84 0.53
CA ILE A 203 15.47 -28.19 0.00
C ILE A 203 15.94 -28.91 -1.27
N ALA A 204 16.09 -30.25 -1.24
CA ALA A 204 16.50 -31.05 -2.39
C ALA A 204 15.53 -30.87 -3.58
N GLY A 205 14.20 -30.89 -3.34
CA GLY A 205 13.19 -30.70 -4.37
C GLY A 205 13.17 -29.29 -4.98
N LEU A 206 13.45 -28.27 -4.18
CA LEU A 206 13.56 -26.88 -4.65
C LEU A 206 14.88 -26.66 -5.39
N ALA A 207 15.99 -27.20 -4.91
CA ALA A 207 17.30 -27.14 -5.56
C ALA A 207 17.30 -27.81 -6.93
N ALA A 208 16.57 -28.94 -7.09
CA ALA A 208 16.43 -29.64 -8.37
C ALA A 208 15.79 -28.76 -9.48
N LYS A 209 15.09 -27.69 -9.12
CA LYS A 209 14.54 -26.70 -10.06
C LYS A 209 15.59 -25.75 -10.59
N LYS A 210 16.82 -25.80 -10.08
CA LYS A 210 17.96 -24.92 -10.43
C LYS A 210 17.57 -23.44 -10.36
N PRO A 211 17.08 -22.95 -9.21
CA PRO A 211 16.68 -21.57 -9.09
C PRO A 211 17.88 -20.64 -9.26
N ARG A 212 17.68 -19.53 -9.96
CA ARG A 212 18.62 -18.40 -9.97
C ARG A 212 18.48 -17.58 -8.70
N LEU A 213 17.24 -17.38 -8.23
CA LEU A 213 16.95 -16.59 -7.02
C LEU A 213 16.16 -17.40 -6.01
N VAL A 214 16.46 -17.13 -4.74
CA VAL A 214 15.66 -17.51 -3.57
C VAL A 214 15.11 -16.22 -2.95
N LEU A 215 13.79 -16.02 -3.00
CA LEU A 215 13.15 -14.92 -2.29
C LEU A 215 12.89 -15.35 -0.85
N ASP A 216 13.51 -14.68 0.07
CA ASP A 216 13.41 -14.99 1.49
C ASP A 216 12.75 -13.83 2.26
N ASN A 217 11.99 -14.16 3.29
CA ASN A 217 11.24 -13.18 4.06
C ASN A 217 12.10 -12.58 5.16
N SER A 218 12.21 -11.25 5.21
CA SER A 218 13.01 -10.56 6.23
C SER A 218 12.55 -10.85 7.66
N ALA A 219 11.24 -11.01 7.88
CA ALA A 219 10.65 -11.27 9.19
C ALA A 219 10.64 -12.77 9.57
N MET A 220 10.75 -13.67 8.58
CA MET A 220 10.69 -15.13 8.77
C MET A 220 11.72 -15.81 7.85
N PRO A 221 13.03 -15.60 8.09
CA PRO A 221 14.07 -16.13 7.21
C PRO A 221 14.13 -17.67 7.29
N GLY A 222 14.47 -18.29 6.17
CA GLY A 222 14.59 -19.76 6.07
C GLY A 222 15.25 -20.21 4.77
N GLY A 223 15.64 -19.27 3.91
CA GLY A 223 16.20 -19.53 2.59
C GLY A 223 17.70 -19.82 2.55
N ASP A 224 18.44 -19.68 3.65
CA ASP A 224 19.90 -19.85 3.68
C ASP A 224 20.37 -21.20 3.14
N ALA A 225 19.65 -22.28 3.48
CA ALA A 225 19.98 -23.63 3.00
C ALA A 225 19.83 -23.77 1.47
N LEU A 226 18.97 -22.97 0.84
CA LEU A 226 18.77 -22.94 -0.61
C LEU A 226 19.83 -22.07 -1.30
N ALA A 227 20.33 -21.01 -0.66
CA ALA A 227 21.44 -20.22 -1.18
C ALA A 227 22.70 -21.05 -1.34
N ASN A 228 22.94 -22.02 -0.46
CA ASN A 228 24.10 -22.92 -0.52
C ASN A 228 24.09 -23.88 -1.73
N VAL A 229 23.01 -23.95 -2.50
CA VAL A 229 22.92 -24.78 -3.71
C VAL A 229 23.08 -23.98 -5.02
N GLY A 230 23.66 -22.78 -4.93
CA GLY A 230 24.02 -21.95 -6.08
C GLY A 230 22.96 -20.94 -6.52
N ALA A 231 21.92 -20.74 -5.73
CA ALA A 231 20.94 -19.69 -5.96
C ALA A 231 21.31 -18.42 -5.17
N GLU A 232 21.09 -17.24 -5.76
CA GLU A 232 21.27 -15.99 -5.04
C GLU A 232 20.06 -15.71 -4.15
N ARG A 233 20.33 -15.42 -2.87
CA ARG A 233 19.29 -15.12 -1.89
C ARG A 233 18.98 -13.62 -1.89
N VAL A 234 17.71 -13.27 -2.13
CA VAL A 234 17.20 -11.91 -2.05
C VAL A 234 16.23 -11.81 -0.89
N VAL A 235 16.52 -10.94 0.06
CA VAL A 235 15.64 -10.68 1.19
C VAL A 235 14.55 -9.69 0.77
N ILE A 236 13.30 -10.05 1.01
CA ILE A 236 12.11 -9.29 0.66
C ILE A 236 11.38 -8.86 1.93
N ASP A 237 11.04 -7.59 2.01
CA ASP A 237 10.26 -7.02 3.10
C ASP A 237 8.76 -7.08 2.79
N ASN A 238 7.98 -7.56 3.75
CA ASN A 238 6.51 -7.51 3.70
C ASN A 238 5.94 -6.33 4.49
N PHE A 239 6.72 -5.77 5.39
CA PHE A 239 6.29 -4.73 6.29
C PHE A 239 6.87 -3.39 5.83
N PRO A 240 6.03 -2.35 5.63
CA PRO A 240 6.57 -1.01 5.44
C PRO A 240 7.29 -0.56 6.71
N GLY A 241 8.34 0.25 6.52
CA GLY A 241 9.12 0.80 7.62
C GLY A 241 8.31 1.75 8.51
N ARG A 242 9.01 2.49 9.37
CA ARG A 242 8.41 3.46 10.32
C ARG A 242 7.54 4.52 9.64
N GLU A 243 7.88 4.86 8.39
CA GLU A 243 7.13 5.84 7.60
C GLU A 243 5.81 5.30 7.05
N LEU A 244 5.51 4.02 7.24
CA LEU A 244 4.29 3.36 6.79
C LEU A 244 4.03 3.51 5.28
N ASP A 245 5.10 3.65 4.49
CA ASP A 245 5.04 3.85 3.04
C ASP A 245 5.19 2.51 2.31
N LEU A 246 4.06 1.99 1.80
CA LEU A 246 4.04 0.75 1.02
C LEU A 246 4.83 0.90 -0.29
N ILE A 247 4.74 2.05 -0.97
CA ILE A 247 5.45 2.26 -2.25
C ILE A 247 6.96 2.23 -2.02
N ALA A 248 7.45 2.83 -0.93
CA ALA A 248 8.87 2.77 -0.57
C ALA A 248 9.34 1.34 -0.31
N MET A 249 8.50 0.50 0.33
CA MET A 249 8.78 -0.93 0.51
C MET A 249 8.90 -1.65 -0.83
N TYR A 250 7.99 -1.42 -1.79
CA TYR A 250 8.08 -2.00 -3.14
C TYR A 250 9.34 -1.56 -3.87
N ARG A 251 9.73 -0.29 -3.75
CA ARG A 251 10.98 0.24 -4.34
C ARG A 251 12.20 -0.49 -3.80
N SER A 252 12.31 -0.61 -2.47
CA SER A 252 13.41 -1.32 -1.82
C SER A 252 13.52 -2.78 -2.31
N ASN A 253 12.40 -3.49 -2.37
CA ASN A 253 12.35 -4.86 -2.87
C ASN A 253 12.73 -4.97 -4.35
N ALA A 254 12.27 -4.04 -5.19
CA ALA A 254 12.62 -3.99 -6.60
C ALA A 254 14.11 -3.69 -6.82
N ASP A 255 14.69 -2.82 -6.00
CA ASP A 255 16.12 -2.50 -6.03
C ASP A 255 16.96 -3.72 -5.70
N ALA A 256 16.59 -4.45 -4.66
CA ALA A 256 17.25 -5.70 -4.27
C ALA A 256 17.17 -6.76 -5.37
N LEU A 257 15.98 -6.93 -5.98
CA LEU A 257 15.79 -7.86 -7.09
C LEU A 257 16.60 -7.46 -8.33
N ALA A 258 16.59 -6.19 -8.71
CA ALA A 258 17.34 -5.71 -9.87
C ALA A 258 18.85 -5.88 -9.68
N ALA A 259 19.38 -5.62 -8.48
CA ALA A 259 20.79 -5.84 -8.14
C ALA A 259 21.21 -7.30 -8.26
N ALA A 260 20.36 -8.25 -7.80
CA ALA A 260 20.63 -9.68 -7.87
C ALA A 260 20.50 -10.26 -9.31
N LEU A 261 19.79 -9.56 -10.20
CA LEU A 261 19.60 -10.00 -11.59
C LEU A 261 20.62 -9.41 -12.57
N GLY A 262 21.21 -8.27 -12.24
CA GLY A 262 22.20 -7.56 -13.07
C GLY A 262 23.57 -8.15 -12.97
#